data_03bdb7f416a8b7b6a668df4963440ada
#
_entry.id   03bdb7f416a8b7b6a668df4963440ada
#
_cell.length_a   1.000
_cell.length_b   1.000
_cell.length_c   1.000
_cell.angle_alpha   90.00
_cell.angle_beta   90.00
_cell.angle_gamma   90.00
#
_symmetry.space_group_name_H-M   'P 1'
#
loop_
_entity.id
_entity.type
_entity.pdbx_description
1 polymer ?
#
loop_
_entity_poly.entity_id
_entity_poly.type
_entity_poly.pdbx_seq_one_letter_code
_entity_poly.pdbx_strand_id
1 'polypeptide(L)'
;MTRDELEKRNVGENLDALMNLDPRGYGVCRILYAGSRAYTGEPLTMHAAQVLFDAVKENDLVYIITGFVLLPHKVPEMDGTVSSMLLARALVMAFGAKPVIVCPADSVQAIEKCAAVVGLHIYEDQIGRAHV
;
A
#
# COMPACT_ATOMS: atom_id res chain seq x y z
N MET A 1 -26.75 -9.31 7.48
CA MET A 1 -25.38 -8.96 7.92
C MET A 1 -25.12 -9.70 9.22
N THR A 2 -24.14 -10.58 9.21
CA THR A 2 -23.68 -11.31 10.39
C THR A 2 -22.89 -10.39 11.32
N ARG A 3 -22.61 -10.86 12.56
CA ARG A 3 -21.76 -10.12 13.49
C ARG A 3 -20.35 -9.89 12.92
N ASP A 4 -19.76 -10.90 12.30
CA ASP A 4 -18.44 -10.83 11.70
C ASP A 4 -18.38 -9.81 10.55
N GLU A 5 -19.38 -9.79 9.68
CA GLU A 5 -19.51 -8.78 8.61
C GLU A 5 -19.63 -7.36 9.18
N LEU A 6 -20.35 -7.19 10.28
CA LEU A 6 -20.50 -5.90 10.94
C LEU A 6 -19.17 -5.44 11.55
N GLU A 7 -18.44 -6.35 12.21
CA GLU A 7 -17.13 -6.06 12.81
C GLU A 7 -16.12 -5.64 11.72
N LYS A 8 -16.04 -6.40 10.61
CA LYS A 8 -15.18 -6.05 9.46
C LYS A 8 -15.53 -4.68 8.88
N ARG A 9 -16.82 -4.43 8.70
CA ARG A 9 -17.30 -3.14 8.20
C ARG A 9 -16.91 -1.98 9.13
N ASN A 10 -17.09 -2.14 10.43
CA ASN A 10 -16.73 -1.11 11.41
C ASN A 10 -15.24 -0.81 11.42
N VAL A 11 -14.37 -1.83 11.27
CA VAL A 11 -12.94 -1.63 11.11
C VAL A 11 -12.65 -0.83 9.85
N GLY A 12 -13.25 -1.17 8.73
CA GLY A 12 -13.10 -0.44 7.47
C GLY A 12 -13.55 1.02 7.58
N GLU A 13 -14.73 1.28 8.18
CA GLU A 13 -15.22 2.66 8.39
C GLU A 13 -14.26 3.49 9.26
N ASN A 14 -13.69 2.91 10.31
CA ASN A 14 -12.74 3.61 11.17
C ASN A 14 -11.41 3.88 10.46
N LEU A 15 -10.90 2.94 9.67
CA LEU A 15 -9.69 3.12 8.86
C LEU A 15 -9.92 4.18 7.78
N ASP A 16 -11.03 4.14 7.08
CA ASP A 16 -11.38 5.13 6.07
C ASP A 16 -11.50 6.53 6.69
N ALA A 17 -12.11 6.65 7.87
CA ALA A 17 -12.20 7.92 8.59
C ALA A 17 -10.81 8.48 8.94
N LEU A 18 -9.89 7.61 9.38
CA LEU A 18 -8.52 7.99 9.68
C LEU A 18 -7.75 8.42 8.42
N MET A 19 -7.88 7.66 7.32
CA MET A 19 -7.19 7.95 6.06
C MET A 19 -7.75 9.18 5.34
N ASN A 20 -9.03 9.50 5.57
CA ASN A 20 -9.69 10.66 4.99
C ASN A 20 -9.53 11.93 5.84
N LEU A 21 -8.60 11.93 6.80
CA LEU A 21 -8.24 13.15 7.51
C LEU A 21 -7.69 14.18 6.50
N ASP A 22 -8.19 15.40 6.61
CA ASP A 22 -7.75 16.53 5.80
C ASP A 22 -7.06 17.58 6.70
N PRO A 23 -5.81 17.33 7.12
CA PRO A 23 -5.11 18.17 8.10
C PRO A 23 -4.84 19.59 7.57
N ARG A 24 -4.87 19.77 6.25
CA ARG A 24 -4.71 21.10 5.61
C ARG A 24 -6.03 21.82 5.39
N GLY A 25 -7.17 21.12 5.52
CA GLY A 25 -8.50 21.70 5.39
C GLY A 25 -8.89 22.15 3.99
N TYR A 26 -8.27 21.59 2.95
CA TYR A 26 -8.58 21.94 1.55
C TYR A 26 -9.88 21.30 1.04
N GLY A 27 -10.42 20.32 1.74
CA GLY A 27 -11.65 19.64 1.39
C GLY A 27 -11.55 18.62 0.26
N VAL A 28 -10.42 18.53 -0.42
CA VAL A 28 -10.24 17.64 -1.59
C VAL A 28 -10.37 16.17 -1.19
N CYS A 29 -9.75 15.76 -0.09
CA CYS A 29 -9.80 14.38 0.40
C CYS A 29 -11.26 13.93 0.62
N ARG A 30 -12.08 14.79 1.21
CA ARG A 30 -13.49 14.49 1.49
C ARG A 30 -14.32 14.31 0.22
N ILE A 31 -14.08 15.15 -0.80
CA ILE A 31 -14.77 15.07 -2.08
C ILE A 31 -14.38 13.78 -2.82
N LEU A 32 -13.09 13.49 -2.90
CA LEU A 32 -12.58 12.27 -3.54
C LEU A 32 -13.08 11.02 -2.82
N TYR A 33 -13.03 11.02 -1.49
CA TYR A 33 -13.54 9.91 -0.69
C TYR A 33 -15.04 9.68 -0.93
N ALA A 34 -15.84 10.75 -0.89
CA ALA A 34 -17.29 10.63 -1.11
C ALA A 34 -17.62 10.02 -2.48
N GLY A 35 -16.90 10.45 -3.54
CA GLY A 35 -17.06 9.89 -4.88
C GLY A 35 -16.65 8.42 -4.96
N SER A 36 -15.49 8.08 -4.42
CA SER A 36 -14.99 6.69 -4.39
C SER A 36 -15.89 5.79 -3.56
N ARG A 37 -16.35 6.28 -2.42
CA ARG A 37 -17.28 5.56 -1.54
C ARG A 37 -18.65 5.31 -2.19
N ALA A 38 -19.16 6.27 -2.95
CA ALA A 38 -20.39 6.10 -3.70
C ALA A 38 -20.25 5.04 -4.81
N TYR A 39 -19.06 4.94 -5.41
CA TYR A 39 -18.75 3.94 -6.43
C TYR A 39 -18.65 2.52 -5.84
N THR A 40 -17.92 2.34 -4.74
CA THR A 40 -17.73 1.02 -4.12
C THR A 40 -18.93 0.53 -3.30
N GLY A 41 -19.73 1.44 -2.73
CA GLY A 41 -20.85 1.12 -1.85
C GLY A 41 -20.46 0.65 -0.45
N GLU A 42 -19.16 0.50 -0.18
CA GLU A 42 -18.61 -0.01 1.07
C GLU A 42 -17.30 0.71 1.45
N PRO A 43 -16.75 0.53 2.69
CA PRO A 43 -15.47 1.13 3.08
C PRO A 43 -14.35 0.79 2.10
N LEU A 44 -13.59 1.79 1.66
CA LEU A 44 -12.56 1.62 0.63
C LEU A 44 -11.43 0.70 1.09
N THR A 45 -11.00 0.83 2.34
CA THR A 45 -9.97 -0.04 2.93
C THR A 45 -10.43 -1.47 3.06
N MET A 46 -11.70 -1.68 3.45
CA MET A 46 -12.30 -3.02 3.49
C MET A 46 -12.39 -3.63 2.09
N HIS A 47 -12.88 -2.85 1.12
CA HIS A 47 -12.97 -3.28 -0.28
C HIS A 47 -11.60 -3.68 -0.84
N ALA A 48 -10.59 -2.84 -0.66
CA ALA A 48 -9.22 -3.13 -1.10
C ALA A 48 -8.65 -4.40 -0.45
N ALA A 49 -8.87 -4.57 0.85
CA ALA A 49 -8.44 -5.77 1.57
C ALA A 49 -9.15 -7.02 1.04
N GLN A 50 -10.45 -6.94 0.76
CA GLN A 50 -11.21 -8.07 0.21
C GLN A 50 -10.72 -8.45 -1.19
N VAL A 51 -10.47 -7.46 -2.06
CA VAL A 51 -9.91 -7.70 -3.41
C VAL A 51 -8.56 -8.41 -3.32
N LEU A 52 -7.68 -7.98 -2.42
CA LEU A 52 -6.40 -8.64 -2.20
C LEU A 52 -6.59 -10.07 -1.68
N PHE A 53 -7.50 -10.27 -0.74
CA PHE A 53 -7.79 -11.58 -0.16
C PHE A 53 -8.30 -12.59 -1.18
N ASP A 54 -9.11 -12.13 -2.12
CA ASP A 54 -9.66 -12.97 -3.18
C ASP A 54 -8.64 -13.26 -4.29
N ALA A 55 -7.79 -12.28 -4.62
CA ALA A 55 -6.86 -12.34 -5.73
C ALA A 55 -5.51 -13.00 -5.39
N VAL A 56 -4.95 -12.74 -4.20
CA VAL A 56 -3.58 -13.15 -3.84
C VAL A 56 -3.58 -14.51 -3.15
N LYS A 57 -2.71 -15.39 -3.62
CA LYS A 57 -2.51 -16.73 -3.06
C LYS A 57 -1.07 -16.92 -2.59
N GLU A 58 -0.85 -17.99 -1.85
CA GLU A 58 0.49 -18.37 -1.40
C GLU A 58 1.45 -18.54 -2.58
N ASN A 59 2.64 -17.98 -2.46
CA ASN A 59 3.71 -17.93 -3.47
C ASN A 59 3.43 -17.08 -4.71
N ASP A 60 2.31 -16.36 -4.80
CA ASP A 60 2.07 -15.44 -5.90
C ASP A 60 3.08 -14.29 -5.91
N LEU A 61 3.49 -13.89 -7.11
CA LEU A 61 4.29 -12.68 -7.32
C LEU A 61 3.37 -11.46 -7.34
N VAL A 62 3.59 -10.53 -6.42
CA VAL A 62 2.83 -9.28 -6.35
C VAL A 62 3.77 -8.10 -6.62
N TYR A 63 3.60 -7.46 -7.77
CA TYR A 63 4.40 -6.31 -8.17
C TYR A 63 3.90 -5.04 -7.49
N ILE A 64 4.79 -4.38 -6.76
CA ILE A 64 4.54 -3.09 -6.11
C ILE A 64 5.41 -2.05 -6.80
N ILE A 65 4.79 -1.16 -7.57
CA ILE A 65 5.48 -0.10 -8.30
C ILE A 65 5.51 1.15 -7.44
N THR A 66 6.69 1.64 -7.12
CA THR A 66 6.90 2.82 -6.25
C THR A 66 8.13 3.60 -6.64
N GLY A 67 8.42 4.69 -5.95
CA GLY A 67 9.67 5.44 -6.09
C GLY A 67 9.53 6.74 -6.87
N PHE A 68 8.50 7.52 -6.57
CA PHE A 68 8.42 8.90 -7.05
C PHE A 68 9.63 9.70 -6.52
N VAL A 69 10.38 10.32 -7.42
CA VAL A 69 11.61 11.05 -7.11
C VAL A 69 11.35 12.55 -7.18
N LEU A 70 11.62 13.24 -6.07
CA LEU A 70 11.47 14.70 -5.97
C LEU A 70 12.66 15.43 -6.61
N LEU A 71 12.40 16.22 -7.62
CA LEU A 71 13.38 17.10 -8.24
C LEU A 71 13.41 18.47 -7.52
N PRO A 72 14.57 19.14 -7.44
CA PRO A 72 15.89 18.81 -8.01
C PRO A 72 16.77 17.92 -7.12
N HIS A 73 16.30 17.54 -5.92
CA HIS A 73 17.14 16.88 -4.91
C HIS A 73 17.41 15.39 -5.21
N LYS A 74 16.71 14.79 -6.18
CA LYS A 74 16.79 13.37 -6.54
C LYS A 74 16.64 12.43 -5.34
N VAL A 75 15.70 12.77 -4.46
CA VAL A 75 15.35 11.96 -3.28
C VAL A 75 13.99 11.30 -3.48
N PRO A 76 13.80 10.04 -3.07
CA PRO A 76 12.51 9.39 -3.14
C PRO A 76 11.53 10.03 -2.16
N GLU A 77 10.28 10.13 -2.59
CA GLU A 77 9.19 10.53 -1.70
C GLU A 77 8.94 9.41 -0.67
N MET A 78 8.84 9.82 0.61
CA MET A 78 8.85 8.85 1.71
C MET A 78 7.54 8.08 1.87
N ASP A 79 6.40 8.68 1.52
CA ASP A 79 5.10 8.03 1.67
C ASP A 79 4.98 6.75 0.84
N GLY A 80 5.32 6.81 -0.45
CA GLY A 80 5.35 5.64 -1.33
C GLY A 80 6.40 4.61 -0.89
N THR A 81 7.56 5.04 -0.42
CA THR A 81 8.64 4.17 0.04
C THR A 81 8.24 3.38 1.29
N VAL A 82 7.69 4.07 2.30
CA VAL A 82 7.30 3.44 3.56
C VAL A 82 6.05 2.56 3.38
N SER A 83 5.02 3.08 2.70
CA SER A 83 3.76 2.35 2.52
C SER A 83 3.93 1.08 1.69
N SER A 84 4.79 1.09 0.66
CA SER A 84 5.09 -0.11 -0.12
C SER A 84 5.77 -1.20 0.72
N MET A 85 6.66 -0.85 1.63
CA MET A 85 7.29 -1.84 2.53
C MET A 85 6.30 -2.41 3.55
N LEU A 86 5.41 -1.59 4.09
CA LEU A 86 4.35 -2.06 4.98
C LEU A 86 3.36 -2.97 4.24
N LEU A 87 2.98 -2.62 3.01
CA LEU A 87 2.14 -3.47 2.16
C LEU A 87 2.84 -4.79 1.81
N ALA A 88 4.11 -4.74 1.41
CA ALA A 88 4.89 -5.95 1.14
C ALA A 88 4.93 -6.88 2.36
N ARG A 89 5.19 -6.33 3.55
CA ARG A 89 5.14 -7.11 4.79
C ARG A 89 3.76 -7.72 5.02
N ALA A 90 2.69 -6.95 4.84
CA ALA A 90 1.33 -7.46 5.01
C ALA A 90 1.03 -8.62 4.04
N LEU A 91 1.45 -8.51 2.78
CA LEU A 91 1.28 -9.56 1.76
C LEU A 91 2.05 -10.84 2.12
N VAL A 92 3.29 -10.72 2.60
CA VAL A 92 4.06 -11.87 3.09
C VAL A 92 3.38 -12.53 4.28
N MET A 93 2.99 -11.75 5.28
CA MET A 93 2.45 -12.27 6.53
C MET A 93 1.04 -12.85 6.39
N ALA A 94 0.18 -12.21 5.58
CA ALA A 94 -1.21 -12.63 5.45
C ALA A 94 -1.40 -13.74 4.42
N PHE A 95 -0.62 -13.77 3.35
CA PHE A 95 -0.85 -14.64 2.19
C PHE A 95 0.31 -15.57 1.87
N GLY A 96 1.51 -15.37 2.45
CA GLY A 96 2.72 -16.07 2.00
C GLY A 96 3.11 -15.68 0.56
N ALA A 97 2.69 -14.51 0.11
CA ALA A 97 3.00 -14.01 -1.23
C ALA A 97 4.46 -13.55 -1.33
N LYS A 98 4.93 -13.35 -2.56
CA LYS A 98 6.29 -12.89 -2.90
C LYS A 98 6.20 -11.49 -3.52
N PRO A 99 6.24 -10.41 -2.72
CA PRO A 99 6.23 -9.05 -3.24
C PRO A 99 7.49 -8.76 -4.05
N VAL A 100 7.32 -8.14 -5.21
CA VAL A 100 8.40 -7.66 -6.08
C VAL A 100 8.31 -6.15 -6.16
N ILE A 101 9.33 -5.46 -5.64
CA ILE A 101 9.37 -3.99 -5.67
C ILE A 101 9.99 -3.53 -6.99
N VAL A 102 9.26 -2.68 -7.69
CA VAL A 102 9.72 -2.03 -8.92
C VAL A 102 9.89 -0.55 -8.65
N CYS A 103 11.12 -0.06 -8.73
CA CYS A 103 11.46 1.33 -8.39
C CYS A 103 12.66 1.85 -9.17
N PRO A 104 12.83 3.18 -9.29
CA PRO A 104 14.05 3.79 -9.82
C PRO A 104 15.29 3.45 -8.98
N ALA A 105 16.46 3.39 -9.62
CA ALA A 105 17.72 3.09 -8.94
C ALA A 105 18.01 4.02 -7.75
N ASP A 106 17.64 5.29 -7.87
CA ASP A 106 17.83 6.30 -6.81
C ASP A 106 16.99 6.01 -5.54
N SER A 107 15.97 5.15 -5.64
CA SER A 107 15.10 4.78 -4.52
C SER A 107 15.52 3.49 -3.82
N VAL A 108 16.38 2.68 -4.41
CA VAL A 108 16.75 1.34 -3.91
C VAL A 108 17.28 1.39 -2.48
N GLN A 109 18.24 2.27 -2.19
CA GLN A 109 18.85 2.36 -0.86
C GLN A 109 17.81 2.72 0.24
N ALA A 110 16.86 3.60 -0.07
CA ALA A 110 15.82 3.97 0.88
C ALA A 110 14.87 2.80 1.14
N ILE A 111 14.52 2.06 0.09
CA ILE A 111 13.66 0.87 0.15
C ILE A 111 14.33 -0.22 0.98
N GLU A 112 15.62 -0.52 0.77
CA GLU A 112 16.37 -1.51 1.54
C GLU A 112 16.39 -1.18 3.03
N LYS A 113 16.66 0.09 3.37
CA LYS A 113 16.64 0.54 4.77
C LYS A 113 15.24 0.42 5.40
N CYS A 114 14.19 0.79 4.68
CA CYS A 114 12.82 0.64 5.16
C CYS A 114 12.44 -0.82 5.31
N ALA A 115 12.82 -1.69 4.37
CA ALA A 115 12.58 -3.13 4.45
C ALA A 115 13.23 -3.74 5.70
N ALA A 116 14.47 -3.40 5.98
CA ALA A 116 15.18 -3.87 7.16
C ALA A 116 14.45 -3.48 8.47
N VAL A 117 13.95 -2.23 8.55
CA VAL A 117 13.19 -1.75 9.71
C VAL A 117 11.89 -2.54 9.93
N VAL A 118 11.21 -2.93 8.86
CA VAL A 118 9.97 -3.72 8.95
C VAL A 118 10.23 -5.24 8.99
N GLY A 119 11.49 -5.66 9.08
CA GLY A 119 11.85 -7.07 9.19
C GLY A 119 11.68 -7.86 7.91
N LEU A 120 11.78 -7.21 6.75
CA LEU A 120 11.84 -7.85 5.45
C LEU A 120 13.30 -8.01 5.02
N HIS A 121 13.62 -9.17 4.47
CA HIS A 121 14.88 -9.41 3.76
C HIS A 121 14.64 -9.25 2.27
N ILE A 122 15.39 -8.33 1.66
CA ILE A 122 15.34 -8.12 0.20
C ILE A 122 16.44 -8.99 -0.42
N TYR A 123 16.05 -9.82 -1.37
CA TYR A 123 16.99 -10.54 -2.24
C TYR A 123 17.18 -9.70 -3.51
N GLU A 124 18.43 -9.52 -3.95
CA GLU A 124 18.77 -8.69 -5.12
C GLU A 124 18.00 -9.10 -6.39
N ASP A 125 17.70 -10.38 -6.54
CA ASP A 125 16.91 -10.92 -7.66
C ASP A 125 15.42 -10.50 -7.65
N GLN A 126 14.95 -9.87 -6.55
CA GLN A 126 13.57 -9.41 -6.40
C GLN A 126 13.40 -7.91 -6.67
N ILE A 127 14.50 -7.19 -6.92
CA ILE A 127 14.45 -5.77 -7.30
C ILE A 127 14.49 -5.69 -8.83
N GLY A 128 13.32 -5.65 -9.43
CA GLY A 128 13.20 -5.38 -10.87
C GLY A 128 13.69 -3.96 -11.17
N ARG A 129 14.82 -3.81 -11.85
CA ARG A 129 15.24 -2.53 -12.41
C ARG A 129 14.36 -2.24 -13.61
N ALA A 130 13.42 -1.30 -13.49
CA ALA A 130 12.77 -0.72 -14.64
C ALA A 130 13.83 0.14 -15.38
N HIS A 131 14.36 -0.37 -16.47
CA HIS A 131 15.08 0.46 -17.43
C HIS A 131 14.03 1.22 -18.26
N VAL A 132 14.01 2.54 -18.12
CA VAL A 132 13.33 3.44 -19.03
C VAL A 132 14.31 3.80 -20.16
#